data_5438aec22212f77be1127476af547b5f
#
_entry.id   5438aec22212f77be1127476af547b5f
#
_cell.length_a   1.000
_cell.length_b   1.000
_cell.length_c   1.000
_cell.angle_alpha   90.00
_cell.angle_beta   90.00
_cell.angle_gamma   90.00
#
_symmetry.space_group_name_H-M   'P 1'
#
loop_
_entity.id
_entity.type
_entity.pdbx_description
1 polymer ?
#
loop_
_entity_poly.entity_id
_entity_poly.type
_entity_poly.pdbx_seq_one_letter_code
_entity_poly.pdbx_strand_id
1 'polypeptide(L)'
;MAAIITDQLRIVNASNFVAGVQSSANSYYAFIGLPNATNYLSTWDSDPPAPKDSFSQSDDYYDTMLAVKRINSADISQVVRKLRWQSGVTYDMWRNDITRDNPSQPSGAFDIYSANYYIINADYRVYVCLFNNANPENNNQGGPSLDEPTFTDLEPRAAGSSGDGYIWKYLYTVRPSEAIKFDS
;
A
#
# COMPACT_ATOMS: atom_id res chain seq x y z
N MET A 1 -4.73 -16.24 19.46
CA MET A 1 -5.67 -15.67 18.47
C MET A 1 -4.93 -14.58 17.73
N ALA A 2 -4.69 -14.74 16.44
CA ALA A 2 -4.03 -13.69 15.67
C ALA A 2 -4.99 -12.51 15.52
N ALA A 3 -4.51 -11.29 15.74
CA ALA A 3 -5.30 -10.09 15.54
C ALA A 3 -5.55 -9.91 14.04
N ILE A 4 -6.81 -9.87 13.64
CA ILE A 4 -7.18 -9.59 12.24
C ILE A 4 -7.18 -8.07 12.05
N ILE A 5 -6.18 -7.56 11.35
CA ILE A 5 -6.13 -6.17 10.93
C ILE A 5 -6.84 -6.06 9.59
N THR A 6 -8.03 -5.46 9.58
CA THR A 6 -8.81 -5.26 8.36
C THR A 6 -8.25 -4.11 7.51
N ASP A 7 -8.52 -4.12 6.20
CA ASP A 7 -8.15 -3.01 5.31
C ASP A 7 -8.79 -1.69 5.74
N GLN A 8 -10.03 -1.74 6.22
CA GLN A 8 -10.70 -0.56 6.76
C GLN A 8 -9.95 0.04 7.93
N LEU A 9 -9.45 -0.79 8.87
CA LEU A 9 -8.64 -0.30 9.98
C LEU A 9 -7.34 0.35 9.49
N ARG A 10 -6.68 -0.23 8.50
CA ARG A 10 -5.46 0.33 7.89
C ARG A 10 -5.73 1.68 7.23
N ILE A 11 -6.81 1.78 6.46
CA ILE A 11 -7.22 3.03 5.80
C ILE A 11 -7.57 4.09 6.83
N VAL A 12 -8.34 3.74 7.88
CA VAL A 12 -8.70 4.66 8.96
C VAL A 12 -7.45 5.13 9.70
N ASN A 13 -6.51 4.25 10.03
CA ASN A 13 -5.26 4.61 10.70
C ASN A 13 -4.41 5.53 9.83
N ALA A 14 -4.27 5.25 8.54
CA ALA A 14 -3.56 6.12 7.61
C ALA A 14 -4.23 7.50 7.49
N SER A 15 -5.57 7.53 7.42
CA SER A 15 -6.34 8.78 7.37
C SER A 15 -6.22 9.59 8.66
N ASN A 16 -6.25 8.93 9.82
CA ASN A 16 -6.07 9.57 11.11
C ASN A 16 -4.66 10.12 11.28
N PHE A 17 -3.63 9.41 10.79
CA PHE A 17 -2.25 9.90 10.79
C PHE A 17 -2.13 11.17 9.93
N VAL A 18 -2.66 11.15 8.70
CA VAL A 18 -2.67 12.32 7.81
C VAL A 18 -3.40 13.49 8.46
N ALA A 19 -4.59 13.25 9.03
CA ALA A 19 -5.36 14.26 9.73
C ALA A 19 -4.61 14.83 10.95
N GLY A 20 -3.91 13.96 11.70
CA GLY A 20 -3.09 14.37 12.84
C GLY A 20 -1.94 15.29 12.43
N VAL A 21 -1.25 14.99 11.32
CA VAL A 21 -0.19 15.83 10.77
C VAL A 21 -0.74 17.16 10.23
N GLN A 22 -1.95 17.14 9.67
CA GLN A 22 -2.61 18.35 9.15
C GLN A 22 -3.20 19.24 10.22
N SER A 23 -3.33 18.76 11.45
CA SER A 23 -3.84 19.53 12.58
C SER A 23 -2.85 20.64 12.98
N SER A 24 -3.37 21.84 13.16
CA SER A 24 -2.57 23.00 13.64
C SER A 24 -2.08 22.85 15.08
N ALA A 25 -2.64 21.93 15.85
CA ALA A 25 -2.27 21.71 17.25
C ALA A 25 -0.92 20.99 17.40
N ASN A 26 -0.47 20.29 16.37
CA ASN A 26 0.76 19.50 16.41
C ASN A 26 1.78 20.02 15.38
N SER A 27 3.06 19.94 15.72
CA SER A 27 4.16 20.24 14.79
C SER A 27 4.95 18.99 14.52
N TYR A 28 4.97 18.57 13.27
CA TYR A 28 5.73 17.42 12.80
C TYR A 28 6.90 17.88 11.93
N TYR A 29 7.99 17.16 12.02
CA TYR A 29 9.20 17.42 11.24
C TYR A 29 9.66 16.13 10.57
N ALA A 30 10.02 16.22 9.31
CA ALA A 30 10.75 15.17 8.63
C ALA A 30 12.23 15.55 8.58
N PHE A 31 13.10 14.60 8.84
CA PHE A 31 14.53 14.79 8.73
C PHE A 31 15.20 13.65 7.96
N ILE A 32 16.35 13.92 7.39
CA ILE A 32 17.23 12.97 6.75
C ILE A 32 18.49 12.88 7.60
N GLY A 33 18.86 11.66 7.98
CA GLY A 33 20.05 11.41 8.79
C GLY A 33 20.39 9.92 8.77
N LEU A 34 21.52 9.59 9.41
CA LEU A 34 21.92 8.20 9.61
C LEU A 34 21.30 7.68 10.91
N PRO A 35 20.69 6.52 10.96
CA PRO A 35 20.10 5.98 12.17
C PRO A 35 21.15 5.50 13.20
N ASN A 36 22.41 5.40 12.81
CA ASN A 36 23.53 5.11 13.71
C ASN A 36 24.80 5.75 13.16
N ALA A 37 25.33 6.75 13.89
CA ALA A 37 26.51 7.51 13.49
C ALA A 37 27.82 6.69 13.52
N THR A 38 27.89 5.68 14.39
CA THR A 38 29.16 5.03 14.72
C THR A 38 29.44 3.75 13.94
N ASN A 39 28.46 3.16 13.27
CA ASN A 39 28.60 1.85 12.62
C ASN A 39 27.90 1.78 11.27
N TYR A 40 28.25 2.70 10.34
CA TYR A 40 27.87 2.48 8.96
C TYR A 40 28.61 1.25 8.43
N LEU A 41 27.88 0.16 8.27
CA LEU A 41 28.38 -1.07 7.68
C LEU A 41 27.90 -1.15 6.23
N SER A 42 28.76 -1.60 5.34
CA SER A 42 28.41 -1.86 3.94
C SER A 42 27.30 -2.91 3.76
N THR A 43 26.87 -3.56 4.83
CA THR A 43 25.83 -4.59 4.88
C THR A 43 24.45 -4.03 5.23
N TRP A 44 24.27 -2.73 5.41
CA TRP A 44 22.98 -2.15 5.81
C TRP A 44 21.85 -2.40 4.82
N ASP A 45 22.17 -2.54 3.55
CA ASP A 45 21.17 -2.85 2.51
C ASP A 45 20.64 -4.28 2.65
N SER A 46 21.46 -5.20 3.15
CA SER A 46 21.13 -6.63 3.30
C SER A 46 20.77 -7.03 4.72
N ASP A 47 21.34 -6.34 5.72
CA ASP A 47 21.17 -6.62 7.14
C ASP A 47 21.12 -5.29 7.93
N PRO A 48 20.01 -4.55 7.85
CA PRO A 48 19.86 -3.30 8.60
C PRO A 48 19.85 -3.57 10.11
N PRO A 49 20.44 -2.68 10.93
CA PRO A 49 20.43 -2.84 12.38
C PRO A 49 18.99 -2.86 12.92
N ALA A 50 18.74 -3.72 13.89
CA ALA A 50 17.43 -3.80 14.55
C ALA A 50 17.08 -2.44 15.18
N PRO A 51 15.85 -1.95 14.99
CA PRO A 51 15.42 -0.71 15.64
C PRO A 51 15.45 -0.90 17.16
N LYS A 52 15.95 0.13 17.86
CA LYS A 52 16.00 0.16 19.32
C LYS A 52 15.05 1.24 19.81
N ASP A 53 14.17 0.85 20.71
CA ASP A 53 13.27 1.77 21.40
C ASP A 53 13.92 2.24 22.71
N SER A 54 14.87 3.16 22.60
CA SER A 54 15.54 3.74 23.77
C SER A 54 15.95 5.18 23.52
N PHE A 55 15.91 6.01 24.55
CA PHE A 55 16.35 7.40 24.51
C PHE A 55 17.86 7.56 24.26
N SER A 56 18.66 6.52 24.50
CA SER A 56 20.12 6.57 24.28
C SER A 56 20.55 6.78 22.85
N GLN A 57 19.63 6.66 21.88
CA GLN A 57 19.89 6.89 20.46
C GLN A 57 19.40 8.27 19.97
N SER A 58 18.73 9.06 20.82
CA SER A 58 18.23 10.37 20.41
C SER A 58 19.37 11.28 19.97
N ASP A 59 20.48 11.23 20.68
CA ASP A 59 21.65 12.06 20.40
C ASP A 59 22.27 11.69 19.05
N ASP A 60 22.36 10.38 18.72
CA ASP A 60 22.85 9.90 17.43
C ASP A 60 22.00 10.44 16.26
N TYR A 61 20.69 10.55 16.41
CA TYR A 61 19.83 11.10 15.37
C TYR A 61 20.04 12.61 15.18
N TYR A 62 20.26 13.36 16.25
CA TYR A 62 20.55 14.78 16.16
C TYR A 62 21.92 15.04 15.55
N ASP A 63 22.94 14.29 15.95
CA ASP A 63 24.31 14.44 15.46
C ASP A 63 24.46 14.08 13.97
N THR A 64 23.61 13.17 13.47
CA THR A 64 23.65 12.74 12.07
C THR A 64 22.64 13.40 11.16
N MET A 65 21.83 14.32 11.68
CA MET A 65 20.81 15.02 10.91
C MET A 65 21.44 15.94 9.87
N LEU A 66 21.20 15.62 8.59
CA LEU A 66 21.71 16.40 7.45
C LEU A 66 20.73 17.50 7.03
N ALA A 67 19.44 17.24 7.13
CA ALA A 67 18.39 18.19 6.77
C ALA A 67 17.13 17.91 7.57
N VAL A 68 16.42 18.97 7.92
CA VAL A 68 15.12 18.91 8.59
C VAL A 68 14.13 19.86 7.93
N LYS A 69 12.89 19.42 7.78
CA LYS A 69 11.78 20.23 7.25
C LYS A 69 10.55 20.07 8.13
N ARG A 70 9.90 21.18 8.49
CA ARG A 70 8.57 21.12 9.08
C ARG A 70 7.57 20.61 8.04
N ILE A 71 6.76 19.63 8.41
CA ILE A 71 5.72 19.05 7.55
C ILE A 71 4.44 19.88 7.70
N ASN A 72 3.92 20.36 6.58
CA ASN A 72 2.63 21.03 6.48
C ASN A 72 1.58 20.09 5.87
N SER A 73 0.31 20.50 5.90
CA SER A 73 -0.80 19.74 5.33
C SER A 73 -0.62 19.41 3.84
N ALA A 74 0.11 20.22 3.10
CA ALA A 74 0.39 20.00 1.68
C ALA A 74 1.57 19.05 1.40
N ASP A 75 2.37 18.73 2.42
CA ASP A 75 3.57 17.91 2.29
C ASP A 75 3.28 16.42 2.50
N ILE A 76 2.09 16.06 2.96
CA ILE A 76 1.69 14.68 3.23
C ILE A 76 0.42 14.33 2.48
N SER A 77 0.43 13.19 1.80
CA SER A 77 -0.71 12.61 1.12
C SER A 77 -0.61 11.09 1.09
N GLN A 78 -1.76 10.45 0.97
CA GLN A 78 -1.82 9.02 0.76
C GLN A 78 -1.42 8.72 -0.69
N VAL A 79 -0.59 7.71 -0.87
CA VAL A 79 -0.17 7.24 -2.19
C VAL A 79 -0.49 5.76 -2.34
N VAL A 80 -0.72 5.33 -3.55
CA VAL A 80 -0.94 3.93 -3.91
C VAL A 80 -0.08 3.61 -5.13
N ARG A 81 0.40 2.37 -5.23
CA ARG A 81 1.10 1.93 -6.44
C ARG A 81 0.18 2.10 -7.63
N LYS A 82 0.70 2.73 -8.70
CA LYS A 82 -0.02 2.92 -9.95
C LYS A 82 -0.01 1.63 -10.77
N LEU A 83 -0.92 0.73 -10.47
CA LEU A 83 -1.22 -0.42 -11.30
C LEU A 83 -2.53 -0.15 -12.04
N ARG A 84 -2.45 0.30 -13.29
CA ARG A 84 -3.65 0.55 -14.10
C ARG A 84 -4.32 -0.77 -14.45
N TRP A 85 -5.65 -0.78 -14.31
CA TRP A 85 -6.43 -1.92 -14.76
C TRP A 85 -6.29 -2.12 -16.27
N GLN A 86 -6.17 -3.37 -16.69
CA GLN A 86 -6.12 -3.78 -18.09
C GLN A 86 -6.94 -5.05 -18.28
N SER A 87 -7.76 -5.07 -19.32
CA SER A 87 -8.55 -6.26 -19.67
C SER A 87 -7.64 -7.41 -20.05
N GLY A 88 -8.00 -8.62 -19.60
CA GLY A 88 -7.26 -9.85 -19.88
C GLY A 88 -6.08 -10.12 -18.93
N VAL A 89 -5.79 -9.22 -18.01
CA VAL A 89 -4.74 -9.42 -16.99
C VAL A 89 -5.30 -10.19 -15.80
N THR A 90 -4.50 -11.12 -15.28
CA THR A 90 -4.81 -11.81 -14.03
C THR A 90 -4.18 -11.06 -12.86
N TYR A 91 -5.01 -10.61 -11.94
CA TYR A 91 -4.59 -9.91 -10.74
C TYR A 91 -4.52 -10.84 -9.54
N ASP A 92 -3.64 -10.51 -8.59
CA ASP A 92 -3.63 -11.19 -7.30
C ASP A 92 -4.92 -10.88 -6.53
N MET A 93 -5.34 -11.78 -5.68
CA MET A 93 -6.35 -11.43 -4.67
C MET A 93 -5.68 -11.06 -3.36
N TRP A 94 -6.29 -10.15 -2.62
CA TRP A 94 -5.79 -9.77 -1.31
C TRP A 94 -5.83 -10.95 -0.34
N ARG A 95 -4.69 -11.24 0.26
CA ARG A 95 -4.52 -12.24 1.31
C ARG A 95 -3.53 -11.70 2.33
N ASN A 96 -3.79 -11.95 3.61
CA ASN A 96 -2.91 -11.53 4.70
C ASN A 96 -1.74 -12.49 4.93
N ASP A 97 -1.73 -13.63 4.27
CA ASP A 97 -0.79 -14.74 4.43
C ASP A 97 0.17 -14.90 3.25
N ILE A 98 0.31 -13.86 2.40
CA ILE A 98 1.29 -13.84 1.32
C ILE A 98 2.68 -13.74 1.95
N THR A 99 3.44 -14.81 1.80
CA THR A 99 4.81 -14.96 2.32
C THR A 99 5.67 -15.72 1.31
N ARG A 100 6.96 -15.85 1.59
CA ARG A 100 7.87 -16.65 0.77
C ARG A 100 7.46 -18.13 0.69
N ASP A 101 6.89 -18.66 1.76
CA ASP A 101 6.42 -20.06 1.81
C ASP A 101 5.01 -20.24 1.24
N ASN A 102 4.26 -19.13 1.09
CA ASN A 102 2.92 -19.10 0.52
C ASN A 102 2.76 -17.90 -0.42
N PRO A 103 3.44 -17.91 -1.58
CA PRO A 103 3.40 -16.79 -2.52
C PRO A 103 2.02 -16.63 -3.16
N SER A 104 1.76 -15.45 -3.70
CA SER A 104 0.59 -15.24 -4.55
C SER A 104 0.74 -16.04 -5.85
N GLN A 105 -0.26 -16.81 -6.20
CA GLN A 105 -0.18 -17.71 -7.36
C GLN A 105 -0.08 -16.95 -8.71
N PRO A 106 -0.87 -15.88 -8.97
CA PRO A 106 -0.81 -15.19 -10.26
C PRO A 106 0.54 -14.51 -10.52
N SER A 107 1.06 -13.74 -9.56
CA SER A 107 2.28 -12.94 -9.75
C SER A 107 3.54 -13.60 -9.21
N GLY A 108 3.41 -14.64 -8.39
CA GLY A 108 4.54 -15.21 -7.64
C GLY A 108 5.08 -14.29 -6.53
N ALA A 109 4.37 -13.23 -6.21
CA ALA A 109 4.79 -12.30 -5.15
C ALA A 109 4.84 -13.00 -3.79
N PHE A 110 5.92 -12.80 -3.07
CA PHE A 110 6.18 -13.41 -1.76
C PHE A 110 6.02 -12.44 -0.58
N ASP A 111 5.53 -11.24 -0.86
CA ASP A 111 5.15 -10.25 0.16
C ASP A 111 3.95 -9.41 -0.31
N ILE A 112 3.30 -8.76 0.66
CA ILE A 112 2.12 -7.95 0.40
C ILE A 112 2.42 -6.73 -0.47
N TYR A 113 3.64 -6.19 -0.44
CA TYR A 113 4.00 -4.99 -1.19
C TYR A 113 4.20 -5.28 -2.67
N SER A 114 4.71 -6.47 -3.00
CA SER A 114 4.97 -6.89 -4.38
C SER A 114 3.72 -7.43 -5.08
N ALA A 115 2.72 -7.89 -4.33
CA ALA A 115 1.49 -8.46 -4.90
C ALA A 115 0.62 -7.40 -5.59
N ASN A 116 0.00 -7.79 -6.70
CA ASN A 116 -0.76 -6.92 -7.61
C ASN A 116 -2.27 -6.99 -7.36
N TYR A 117 -2.70 -6.83 -6.11
CA TYR A 117 -4.11 -6.91 -5.72
C TYR A 117 -4.82 -5.55 -5.65
N TYR A 118 -4.10 -4.43 -5.77
CA TYR A 118 -4.69 -3.11 -5.95
C TYR A 118 -4.61 -2.69 -7.40
N ILE A 119 -5.67 -2.08 -7.89
CA ILE A 119 -5.68 -1.46 -9.22
C ILE A 119 -6.22 -0.03 -9.13
N ILE A 120 -5.85 0.76 -10.12
CA ILE A 120 -6.45 2.06 -10.37
C ILE A 120 -7.11 2.05 -11.75
N ASN A 121 -8.36 2.50 -11.84
CA ASN A 121 -9.06 2.59 -13.12
C ASN A 121 -8.81 3.92 -13.85
N ALA A 122 -9.43 4.11 -15.01
CA ALA A 122 -9.31 5.33 -15.81
C ALA A 122 -9.82 6.60 -15.11
N ASP A 123 -10.78 6.45 -14.19
CA ASP A 123 -11.36 7.54 -13.39
C ASP A 123 -10.57 7.82 -12.09
N TYR A 124 -9.36 7.30 -11.97
CA TYR A 124 -8.52 7.40 -10.75
C TYR A 124 -9.18 6.81 -9.50
N ARG A 125 -10.08 5.83 -9.66
CA ARG A 125 -10.67 5.08 -8.56
C ARG A 125 -9.80 3.88 -8.24
N VAL A 126 -9.54 3.68 -6.94
CA VAL A 126 -8.70 2.59 -6.43
C VAL A 126 -9.59 1.47 -5.93
N TYR A 127 -9.27 0.25 -6.35
CA TYR A 127 -9.97 -0.97 -5.97
C TYR A 127 -9.00 -1.99 -5.42
N VAL A 128 -9.48 -2.81 -4.50
CA VAL A 128 -8.78 -4.01 -4.04
C VAL A 128 -9.50 -5.24 -4.58
N CYS A 129 -8.73 -6.19 -5.11
CA CYS A 129 -9.23 -7.48 -5.53
C CYS A 129 -9.40 -8.39 -4.33
N LEU A 130 -10.62 -8.79 -4.01
CA LEU A 130 -10.92 -9.71 -2.92
C LEU A 130 -11.05 -11.15 -3.40
N PHE A 131 -11.41 -11.35 -4.67
CA PHE A 131 -11.47 -12.66 -5.30
C PHE A 131 -11.17 -12.52 -6.80
N ASN A 132 -10.33 -13.38 -7.33
CA ASN A 132 -9.83 -13.35 -8.70
C ASN A 132 -10.22 -14.59 -9.53
N ASN A 133 -11.34 -15.23 -9.17
CA ASN A 133 -11.79 -16.48 -9.77
C ASN A 133 -10.80 -17.66 -9.61
N ALA A 134 -10.01 -17.66 -8.52
CA ALA A 134 -9.14 -18.78 -8.20
C ALA A 134 -9.96 -20.01 -7.82
N ASN A 135 -9.71 -21.14 -8.48
CA ASN A 135 -10.37 -22.39 -8.23
C ASN A 135 -9.42 -23.56 -8.52
N PRO A 136 -9.72 -24.80 -8.10
CA PRO A 136 -8.86 -25.96 -8.37
C PRO A 136 -8.63 -26.25 -9.86
N GLU A 137 -9.56 -25.88 -10.74
CA GLU A 137 -9.47 -26.13 -12.17
C GLU A 137 -8.39 -25.27 -12.83
N ASN A 138 -8.14 -24.07 -12.30
CA ASN A 138 -7.06 -23.19 -12.75
C ASN A 138 -5.84 -23.19 -11.81
N ASN A 139 -5.65 -24.25 -11.01
CA ASN A 139 -4.56 -24.40 -10.05
C ASN A 139 -4.50 -23.25 -9.02
N ASN A 140 -5.63 -22.66 -8.69
CA ASN A 140 -5.76 -21.48 -7.81
C ASN A 140 -5.01 -20.24 -8.29
N GLN A 141 -4.69 -20.15 -9.58
CA GLN A 141 -3.98 -19.01 -10.18
C GLN A 141 -4.89 -17.81 -10.50
N GLY A 142 -6.19 -18.01 -10.40
CA GLY A 142 -7.16 -17.02 -10.84
C GLY A 142 -7.38 -17.04 -12.36
N GLY A 143 -8.26 -16.17 -12.82
CA GLY A 143 -8.60 -15.97 -14.22
C GLY A 143 -8.29 -14.53 -14.69
N PRO A 144 -8.39 -14.25 -15.99
CA PRO A 144 -8.24 -12.91 -16.52
C PRO A 144 -9.42 -12.01 -16.10
N SER A 145 -9.15 -10.79 -15.67
CA SER A 145 -10.18 -9.78 -15.45
C SER A 145 -10.64 -9.20 -16.76
N LEU A 146 -11.93 -9.21 -17.04
CA LEU A 146 -12.51 -8.76 -18.31
C LEU A 146 -13.27 -7.45 -18.19
N ASP A 147 -13.81 -7.14 -17.02
CA ASP A 147 -14.61 -5.96 -16.76
C ASP A 147 -13.91 -4.99 -15.79
N GLU A 148 -13.75 -3.73 -16.22
CA GLU A 148 -13.20 -2.67 -15.38
C GLU A 148 -14.17 -2.30 -14.26
N PRO A 149 -13.73 -2.29 -12.97
CA PRO A 149 -14.60 -1.83 -11.90
C PRO A 149 -14.76 -0.29 -11.98
N THR A 150 -16.03 0.16 -11.93
CA THR A 150 -16.37 1.59 -12.07
C THR A 150 -17.29 2.09 -10.95
N PHE A 151 -17.75 1.22 -10.06
CA PHE A 151 -18.64 1.56 -8.97
C PHE A 151 -17.90 2.28 -7.82
N THR A 152 -18.66 3.00 -6.98
CA THR A 152 -18.11 3.77 -5.84
C THR A 152 -18.76 3.42 -4.51
N ASP A 153 -19.70 2.47 -4.50
CA ASP A 153 -20.21 1.93 -3.24
C ASP A 153 -19.16 1.06 -2.54
N LEU A 154 -19.25 0.97 -1.23
CA LEU A 154 -18.26 0.30 -0.40
C LEU A 154 -18.46 -1.23 -0.30
N GLU A 155 -19.57 -1.73 -0.83
CA GLU A 155 -19.87 -3.16 -0.82
C GLU A 155 -19.05 -3.88 -1.90
N PRO A 156 -18.38 -5.00 -1.55
CA PRO A 156 -17.66 -5.81 -2.53
C PRO A 156 -18.63 -6.41 -3.56
N ARG A 157 -18.30 -6.29 -4.84
CA ARG A 157 -19.09 -6.90 -5.92
C ARG A 157 -18.30 -7.14 -7.20
N ALA A 158 -18.91 -7.90 -8.10
CA ALA A 158 -18.39 -8.07 -9.45
C ALA A 158 -18.47 -6.76 -10.25
N ALA A 159 -17.56 -6.58 -11.19
CA ALA A 159 -17.62 -5.53 -12.20
C ALA A 159 -18.31 -6.06 -13.45
N GLY A 160 -19.03 -5.19 -14.17
CA GLY A 160 -19.61 -5.47 -15.46
C GLY A 160 -20.53 -6.68 -15.54
N SER A 161 -20.55 -7.35 -16.70
CA SER A 161 -21.46 -8.46 -16.99
C SER A 161 -20.79 -9.68 -17.68
N SER A 162 -19.46 -9.68 -17.84
CA SER A 162 -18.76 -10.78 -18.49
C SER A 162 -18.75 -12.06 -17.67
N GLY A 163 -18.97 -11.95 -16.35
CA GLY A 163 -18.93 -13.11 -15.46
C GLY A 163 -17.52 -13.65 -15.23
N ASP A 164 -16.50 -12.78 -15.27
CA ASP A 164 -15.09 -13.16 -15.09
C ASP A 164 -14.77 -13.69 -13.68
N GLY A 165 -15.74 -13.62 -12.76
CA GLY A 165 -15.63 -14.14 -11.40
C GLY A 165 -14.84 -13.24 -10.43
N TYR A 166 -14.42 -12.06 -10.87
CA TYR A 166 -13.76 -11.11 -9.98
C TYR A 166 -14.70 -10.44 -9.00
N ILE A 167 -14.23 -10.28 -7.76
CA ILE A 167 -14.90 -9.46 -6.74
C ILE A 167 -13.97 -8.33 -6.35
N TRP A 168 -14.40 -7.12 -6.65
CA TRP A 168 -13.68 -5.89 -6.34
C TRP A 168 -14.34 -5.16 -5.19
N LYS A 169 -13.54 -4.41 -4.44
CA LYS A 169 -14.03 -3.46 -3.44
C LYS A 169 -13.43 -2.09 -3.73
N TYR A 170 -14.30 -1.10 -3.85
CA TYR A 170 -13.89 0.30 -3.95
C TYR A 170 -13.26 0.78 -2.63
N LEU A 171 -12.16 1.51 -2.72
CA LEU A 171 -11.48 2.09 -1.57
C LEU A 171 -11.64 3.60 -1.53
N TYR A 172 -11.16 4.31 -2.54
CA TYR A 172 -11.25 5.75 -2.65
C TYR A 172 -10.92 6.21 -4.08
N THR A 173 -11.16 7.50 -4.34
CA THR A 173 -10.76 8.14 -5.60
C THR A 173 -9.57 9.06 -5.32
N VAL A 174 -8.49 8.94 -6.11
CA VAL A 174 -7.33 9.83 -6.05
C VAL A 174 -7.76 11.23 -6.50
N ARG A 175 -7.43 12.23 -5.69
CA ARG A 175 -7.79 13.63 -6.03
C ARG A 175 -6.99 14.12 -7.23
N PRO A 176 -7.57 14.98 -8.10
CA PRO A 176 -6.86 15.50 -9.26
C PRO A 176 -5.54 16.21 -8.90
N SER A 177 -5.50 16.91 -7.76
CA SER A 177 -4.29 17.57 -7.26
C SER A 177 -3.18 16.60 -6.86
N GLU A 178 -3.54 15.40 -6.44
CA GLU A 178 -2.59 14.33 -6.08
C GLU A 178 -2.15 13.60 -7.36
N ALA A 179 -3.06 13.35 -8.29
CA ALA A 179 -2.74 12.76 -9.58
C ALA A 179 -1.70 13.60 -10.33
N ILE A 180 -1.87 14.93 -10.40
CA ILE A 180 -0.91 15.84 -11.05
C ILE A 180 0.48 15.80 -10.37
N LYS A 181 0.56 15.58 -9.06
CA LYS A 181 1.84 15.53 -8.35
C LYS A 181 2.61 14.23 -8.56
N PHE A 182 1.91 13.11 -8.67
CA PHE A 182 2.50 11.78 -8.56
C PHE A 182 2.28 10.91 -9.79
N ASP A 183 1.43 11.32 -10.73
CA ASP A 183 1.19 10.64 -11.99
C ASP A 183 1.93 11.37 -13.12
N SER A 184 3.15 10.93 -13.40
CA SER A 184 3.98 11.43 -14.51
C SER A 184 3.91 10.51 -15.71
#